data_f540cf7561163950d56fe5e1ba6f5adf
#
_entry.id   f540cf7561163950d56fe5e1ba6f5adf
#
_cell.length_a   1.000
_cell.length_b   1.000
_cell.length_c   1.000
_cell.angle_alpha   90.00
_cell.angle_beta   90.00
_cell.angle_gamma   90.00
#
_symmetry.space_group_name_H-M   'P 1'
#
loop_
_entity.id
_entity.type
_entity.pdbx_description
1 polymer ?
#
loop_
_entity_poly.entity_id
_entity_poly.type
_entity_poly.pdbx_seq_one_letter_code
_entity_poly.pdbx_strand_id
1 'polypeptide(L)'
;MEITVKKFVVGPLSTNTYLVHNESGDCIVFDPSLGCGAVLDEIDKSKLVPQAIVLTHGHFDHILGIDEILGKYAQIPVYIHPDEKIMLENPMYNGSIMMESPFTYEGTTCDLVEGKMRIGSFDTDVIVVPGHSPGGSAVKIDKYLFCGDILFAGSVGRSDLFGGDGQRLIDGIREKILVLPQNTVVCSGHGGRTTIGREIKENPYF
;
A
#
# COMPACT_ATOMS: atom_id res chain seq x y z
N MET A 1 12.18 -16.12 8.76
CA MET A 1 10.76 -15.85 9.14
C MET A 1 9.94 -16.07 7.88
N GLU A 2 9.04 -17.02 7.87
CA GLU A 2 8.14 -17.23 6.74
C GLU A 2 7.03 -16.18 6.76
N ILE A 3 6.74 -15.60 5.58
CA ILE A 3 5.73 -14.55 5.42
C ILE A 3 4.56 -15.10 4.62
N THR A 4 3.38 -15.02 5.20
CA THR A 4 2.11 -15.32 4.52
C THR A 4 1.42 -14.02 4.11
N VAL A 5 0.92 -13.98 2.87
CA VAL A 5 0.24 -12.82 2.29
C VAL A 5 -1.16 -13.20 1.82
N LYS A 6 -2.19 -12.65 2.44
CA LYS A 6 -3.58 -12.76 2.02
C LYS A 6 -4.03 -11.48 1.34
N LYS A 7 -4.74 -11.61 0.22
CA LYS A 7 -5.28 -10.50 -0.55
C LYS A 7 -6.80 -10.48 -0.42
N PHE A 8 -7.34 -9.31 -0.14
CA PHE A 8 -8.77 -9.02 -0.10
C PHE A 8 -9.05 -7.92 -1.13
N VAL A 9 -9.99 -8.17 -2.02
CA VAL A 9 -10.43 -7.16 -3.00
C VAL A 9 -11.66 -6.49 -2.42
N VAL A 10 -11.53 -5.23 -2.04
CA VAL A 10 -12.54 -4.48 -1.29
C VAL A 10 -12.68 -3.04 -1.83
N GLY A 11 -13.68 -2.34 -1.34
CA GLY A 11 -13.91 -0.94 -1.69
C GLY A 11 -14.48 -0.69 -3.08
N PRO A 12 -14.80 0.59 -3.36
CA PRO A 12 -15.53 0.99 -4.57
C PRO A 12 -14.72 0.81 -5.87
N LEU A 13 -13.39 0.81 -5.79
CA LEU A 13 -12.49 0.65 -6.93
C LEU A 13 -11.84 -0.74 -7.00
N SER A 14 -12.34 -1.72 -6.21
CA SER A 14 -11.78 -3.08 -6.16
C SER A 14 -10.31 -3.08 -5.75
N THR A 15 -9.98 -2.30 -4.73
CA THR A 15 -8.63 -2.15 -4.19
C THR A 15 -8.17 -3.43 -3.50
N ASN A 16 -6.92 -3.79 -3.70
CA ASN A 16 -6.28 -4.91 -3.04
C ASN A 16 -5.76 -4.50 -1.66
N THR A 17 -6.52 -4.77 -0.61
CA THR A 17 -6.03 -4.72 0.77
C THR A 17 -5.26 -6.01 1.07
N TYR A 18 -4.06 -5.89 1.64
CA TYR A 18 -3.25 -7.06 1.99
C TYR A 18 -3.12 -7.22 3.49
N LEU A 19 -3.35 -8.45 3.96
CA LEU A 19 -3.01 -8.89 5.32
C LEU A 19 -1.74 -9.73 5.24
N VAL A 20 -0.68 -9.25 5.85
CA VAL A 20 0.65 -9.87 5.86
C VAL A 20 0.93 -10.35 7.27
N HIS A 21 1.22 -11.63 7.46
CA HIS A 21 1.54 -12.14 8.79
C HIS A 21 2.74 -13.09 8.78
N ASN A 22 3.40 -13.17 9.94
CA ASN A 22 4.52 -14.06 10.19
C ASN A 22 4.09 -15.32 10.97
N GLU A 23 5.03 -16.23 11.22
CA GLU A 23 4.82 -17.46 11.98
C GLU A 23 4.45 -17.23 13.46
N SER A 24 4.83 -16.07 14.02
CA SER A 24 4.48 -15.69 15.40
C SER A 24 3.04 -15.20 15.54
N GLY A 25 2.34 -14.99 14.42
CA GLY A 25 0.99 -14.46 14.39
C GLY A 25 0.92 -12.93 14.37
N ASP A 26 2.04 -12.23 14.36
CA ASP A 26 2.02 -10.77 14.15
C ASP A 26 1.59 -10.45 12.72
N CYS A 27 0.80 -9.39 12.53
CA CYS A 27 0.35 -9.02 11.20
C CYS A 27 0.38 -7.50 10.93
N ILE A 28 0.46 -7.14 9.65
CA ILE A 28 0.33 -5.78 9.11
C ILE A 28 -0.81 -5.78 8.10
N VAL A 29 -1.60 -4.71 8.09
CA VAL A 29 -2.62 -4.43 7.07
C VAL A 29 -2.10 -3.35 6.14
N PHE A 30 -2.02 -3.65 4.84
CA PHE A 30 -1.68 -2.68 3.80
C PHE A 30 -2.94 -2.18 3.11
N ASP A 31 -3.01 -0.86 2.92
CA ASP A 31 -4.02 -0.14 2.14
C ASP A 31 -5.46 -0.60 2.48
N PRO A 32 -5.93 -0.40 3.72
CA PRO A 32 -7.28 -0.77 4.09
C PRO A 32 -8.31 0.09 3.34
N SER A 33 -9.06 -0.55 2.43
CA SER A 33 -10.15 0.09 1.71
C SER A 33 -11.50 -0.13 2.43
N LEU A 34 -12.56 0.48 1.95
CA LEU A 34 -13.90 0.34 2.53
C LEU A 34 -14.35 -1.13 2.51
N GLY A 35 -14.88 -1.61 3.62
CA GLY A 35 -15.39 -2.98 3.74
C GLY A 35 -14.33 -3.98 4.19
N CYS A 36 -13.46 -3.60 5.10
CA CYS A 36 -12.43 -4.45 5.69
C CYS A 36 -12.96 -5.55 6.64
N GLY A 37 -14.27 -5.75 6.76
CA GLY A 37 -14.86 -6.79 7.62
C GLY A 37 -14.24 -8.17 7.41
N ALA A 38 -14.02 -8.59 6.16
CA ALA A 38 -13.37 -9.86 5.85
C ALA A 38 -11.89 -9.93 6.31
N VAL A 39 -11.19 -8.79 6.35
CA VAL A 39 -9.83 -8.67 6.91
C VAL A 39 -9.87 -8.86 8.42
N LEU A 40 -10.81 -8.20 9.10
CA LEU A 40 -11.03 -8.31 10.54
C LEU A 40 -11.42 -9.75 10.95
N ASP A 41 -12.31 -10.38 10.20
CA ASP A 41 -12.72 -11.79 10.40
C ASP A 41 -11.52 -12.73 10.27
N GLU A 42 -10.63 -12.48 9.29
CA GLU A 42 -9.43 -13.30 9.10
C GLU A 42 -8.43 -13.11 10.25
N ILE A 43 -8.25 -11.88 10.73
CA ILE A 43 -7.39 -11.59 11.89
C ILE A 43 -7.88 -12.38 13.11
N ASP A 44 -9.18 -12.34 13.40
CA ASP A 44 -9.78 -13.06 14.54
C ASP A 44 -9.68 -14.56 14.38
N LYS A 45 -10.10 -15.09 13.23
CA LYS A 45 -10.10 -16.53 12.94
C LYS A 45 -8.71 -17.13 13.05
N SER A 46 -7.71 -16.42 12.55
CA SER A 46 -6.32 -16.84 12.58
C SER A 46 -5.58 -16.44 13.85
N LYS A 47 -6.26 -15.74 14.79
CA LYS A 47 -5.72 -15.22 16.06
C LYS A 47 -4.46 -14.38 15.86
N LEU A 48 -4.48 -13.54 14.83
CA LEU A 48 -3.37 -12.66 14.51
C LEU A 48 -3.36 -11.43 15.41
N VAL A 49 -2.17 -10.85 15.58
CA VAL A 49 -1.94 -9.65 16.40
C VAL A 49 -1.53 -8.50 15.49
N PRO A 50 -2.44 -7.56 15.16
CA PRO A 50 -2.12 -6.43 14.33
C PRO A 50 -1.04 -5.54 14.96
N GLN A 51 -0.01 -5.23 14.17
CA GLN A 51 1.12 -4.41 14.57
C GLN A 51 1.06 -3.00 13.97
N ALA A 52 0.47 -2.86 12.78
CA ALA A 52 0.38 -1.59 12.07
C ALA A 52 -0.63 -1.65 10.92
N ILE A 53 -1.08 -0.46 10.51
CA ILE A 53 -1.56 -0.17 9.17
C ILE A 53 -0.41 0.49 8.40
N VAL A 54 -0.19 0.09 7.14
CA VAL A 54 0.81 0.70 6.25
C VAL A 54 0.10 1.16 4.99
N LEU A 55 0.21 2.44 4.69
CA LEU A 55 -0.39 3.06 3.52
C LEU A 55 0.71 3.27 2.47
N THR A 56 0.49 2.75 1.27
CA THR A 56 1.41 2.97 0.15
C THR A 56 1.30 4.39 -0.38
N HIS A 57 0.10 4.97 -0.33
CA HIS A 57 -0.20 6.36 -0.68
C HIS A 57 -1.57 6.79 -0.13
N GLY A 58 -1.93 8.06 -0.34
CA GLY A 58 -3.09 8.68 0.30
C GLY A 58 -4.36 8.77 -0.55
N HIS A 59 -4.51 8.06 -1.68
CA HIS A 59 -5.77 8.05 -2.41
C HIS A 59 -6.88 7.36 -1.61
N PHE A 60 -8.12 7.88 -1.77
CA PHE A 60 -9.25 7.54 -0.91
C PHE A 60 -9.54 6.03 -0.84
N ASP A 61 -9.44 5.35 -1.95
CA ASP A 61 -9.73 3.92 -2.02
C ASP A 61 -8.70 3.04 -1.31
N HIS A 62 -7.54 3.58 -0.94
CA HIS A 62 -6.51 2.91 -0.13
C HIS A 62 -6.59 3.25 1.37
N ILE A 63 -7.43 4.23 1.76
CA ILE A 63 -7.47 4.76 3.13
C ILE A 63 -8.85 4.67 3.80
N LEU A 64 -9.92 4.44 3.05
CA LEU A 64 -11.31 4.43 3.56
C LEU A 64 -11.58 3.42 4.68
N GLY A 65 -10.79 2.37 4.81
CA GLY A 65 -10.95 1.34 5.84
C GLY A 65 -10.10 1.57 7.09
N ILE A 66 -9.37 2.68 7.20
CA ILE A 66 -8.52 2.97 8.37
C ILE A 66 -9.36 2.95 9.65
N ASP A 67 -10.47 3.68 9.66
CA ASP A 67 -11.33 3.79 10.84
C ASP A 67 -12.00 2.46 11.22
N GLU A 68 -12.31 1.62 10.22
CA GLU A 68 -12.86 0.28 10.46
C GLU A 68 -11.85 -0.62 11.18
N ILE A 69 -10.58 -0.59 10.78
CA ILE A 69 -9.52 -1.33 11.45
C ILE A 69 -9.23 -0.76 12.85
N LEU A 70 -9.07 0.57 12.95
CA LEU A 70 -8.78 1.25 14.22
C LEU A 70 -9.94 1.18 15.23
N GLY A 71 -11.18 1.07 14.75
CA GLY A 71 -12.34 0.85 15.61
C GLY A 71 -12.23 -0.42 16.45
N LYS A 72 -11.50 -1.42 15.96
CA LYS A 72 -11.22 -2.67 16.69
C LYS A 72 -9.84 -2.72 17.32
N TYR A 73 -8.84 -2.10 16.69
CA TYR A 73 -7.44 -2.13 17.09
C TYR A 73 -6.87 -0.71 17.24
N ALA A 74 -7.46 0.09 18.13
CA ALA A 74 -7.21 1.54 18.26
C ALA A 74 -5.74 1.93 18.56
N GLN A 75 -4.92 1.00 19.04
CA GLN A 75 -3.54 1.31 19.47
C GLN A 75 -2.46 1.03 18.41
N ILE A 76 -2.83 0.49 17.25
CA ILE A 76 -1.85 0.22 16.20
C ILE A 76 -1.49 1.50 15.44
N PRO A 77 -0.20 1.73 15.13
CA PRO A 77 0.22 2.89 14.36
C PRO A 77 -0.20 2.80 12.88
N VAL A 78 -0.44 3.96 12.28
CA VAL A 78 -0.67 4.13 10.84
C VAL A 78 0.56 4.75 10.23
N TYR A 79 1.23 4.03 9.31
CA TYR A 79 2.43 4.49 8.61
C TYR A 79 2.06 5.02 7.24
N ILE A 80 2.61 6.20 6.90
CA ILE A 80 2.48 6.81 5.58
C ILE A 80 3.69 7.71 5.30
N HIS A 81 4.07 7.88 4.04
CA HIS A 81 5.14 8.82 3.67
C HIS A 81 4.73 10.27 4.04
N PRO A 82 5.66 11.11 4.57
CA PRO A 82 5.34 12.47 4.97
C PRO A 82 4.65 13.31 3.89
N ASP A 83 5.06 13.19 2.62
CA ASP A 83 4.48 13.94 1.50
C ASP A 83 3.03 13.51 1.15
N GLU A 84 2.58 12.36 1.66
CA GLU A 84 1.20 11.86 1.49
C GLU A 84 0.23 12.35 2.57
N LYS A 85 0.73 12.89 3.69
CA LYS A 85 -0.12 13.30 4.82
C LYS A 85 -1.17 14.34 4.42
N ILE A 86 -0.81 15.27 3.56
CA ILE A 86 -1.74 16.27 3.04
C ILE A 86 -2.94 15.64 2.30
N MET A 87 -2.77 14.45 1.72
CA MET A 87 -3.86 13.72 1.07
C MET A 87 -4.82 13.12 2.09
N LEU A 88 -4.33 12.70 3.25
CA LEU A 88 -5.20 12.21 4.34
C LEU A 88 -6.15 13.31 4.84
N GLU A 89 -5.69 14.55 4.86
CA GLU A 89 -6.39 15.70 5.42
C GLU A 89 -7.30 16.43 4.41
N ASN A 90 -7.16 16.15 3.09
CA ASN A 90 -7.83 16.91 2.05
C ASN A 90 -8.55 16.02 1.02
N PRO A 91 -9.91 16.03 1.02
CA PRO A 91 -10.71 15.21 0.08
C PRO A 91 -10.48 15.54 -1.40
N MET A 92 -10.06 16.76 -1.73
CA MET A 92 -9.71 17.12 -3.11
C MET A 92 -8.44 16.41 -3.57
N TYR A 93 -7.46 16.27 -2.66
CA TYR A 93 -6.17 15.66 -3.00
C TYR A 93 -6.24 14.12 -2.97
N ASN A 94 -7.00 13.54 -2.04
CA ASN A 94 -7.17 12.10 -2.02
C ASN A 94 -8.25 11.59 -3.00
N GLY A 95 -8.99 12.50 -3.65
CA GLY A 95 -10.01 12.16 -4.64
C GLY A 95 -11.38 11.80 -4.06
N SER A 96 -11.56 11.78 -2.74
CA SER A 96 -12.86 11.44 -2.12
C SER A 96 -13.90 12.55 -2.26
N ILE A 97 -13.54 13.74 -2.74
CA ILE A 97 -14.48 14.84 -2.99
C ILE A 97 -15.64 14.44 -3.91
N MET A 98 -15.43 13.42 -4.75
CA MET A 98 -16.44 12.89 -5.68
C MET A 98 -17.42 11.90 -5.02
N MET A 99 -17.18 11.54 -3.75
CA MET A 99 -18.04 10.65 -2.99
C MET A 99 -19.20 11.43 -2.34
N GLU A 100 -20.30 10.75 -2.06
CA GLU A 100 -21.41 11.31 -1.29
C GLU A 100 -20.98 11.81 0.09
N SER A 101 -20.03 11.11 0.71
CA SER A 101 -19.39 11.48 1.97
C SER A 101 -17.88 11.51 1.77
N PRO A 102 -17.28 12.69 1.53
CA PRO A 102 -15.83 12.84 1.44
C PRO A 102 -15.12 12.36 2.71
N PHE A 103 -13.95 11.74 2.56
CA PHE A 103 -13.20 11.14 3.65
C PHE A 103 -11.94 11.94 3.97
N THR A 104 -11.68 12.13 5.26
CA THR A 104 -10.41 12.61 5.80
C THR A 104 -10.00 11.73 6.98
N TYR A 105 -8.70 11.61 7.20
CA TYR A 105 -8.14 10.96 8.38
C TYR A 105 -7.29 11.98 9.15
N GLU A 106 -7.73 12.31 10.36
CA GLU A 106 -7.08 13.30 11.24
C GLU A 106 -6.29 12.65 12.39
N GLY A 107 -6.16 11.32 12.37
CA GLY A 107 -5.41 10.57 13.38
C GLY A 107 -3.90 10.75 13.26
N THR A 108 -3.21 10.36 14.32
CA THR A 108 -1.74 10.38 14.34
C THR A 108 -1.15 9.37 13.36
N THR A 109 -0.15 9.79 12.59
CA THR A 109 0.60 8.92 11.68
C THR A 109 2.07 8.82 12.06
N CYS A 110 2.69 7.70 11.72
CA CYS A 110 4.13 7.49 11.77
C CYS A 110 4.72 7.66 10.37
N ASP A 111 5.94 8.19 10.29
CA ASP A 111 6.60 8.42 9.01
C ASP A 111 7.08 7.10 8.40
N LEU A 112 6.65 6.83 7.17
CA LEU A 112 7.19 5.78 6.32
C LEU A 112 8.33 6.40 5.50
N VAL A 113 9.57 6.14 5.88
CA VAL A 113 10.76 6.77 5.28
C VAL A 113 11.54 5.79 4.42
N GLU A 114 12.17 6.30 3.35
CA GLU A 114 12.96 5.47 2.42
C GLU A 114 14.11 4.74 3.13
N GLY A 115 14.31 3.48 2.78
CA GLY A 115 15.34 2.61 3.30
C GLY A 115 14.83 1.53 4.25
N LYS A 116 15.75 0.90 4.95
CA LYS A 116 15.41 -0.17 5.90
C LYS A 116 14.80 0.39 7.17
N MET A 117 13.65 -0.15 7.54
CA MET A 117 13.01 0.16 8.81
C MET A 117 12.31 -1.07 9.39
N ARG A 118 11.96 -0.99 10.67
CA ARG A 118 11.21 -2.03 11.35
C ARG A 118 9.81 -1.56 11.67
N ILE A 119 8.81 -2.30 11.19
CA ILE A 119 7.39 -2.04 11.46
C ILE A 119 6.85 -3.21 12.28
N GLY A 120 6.57 -2.96 13.56
CA GLY A 120 6.28 -4.04 14.49
C GLY A 120 7.43 -5.07 14.54
N SER A 121 7.13 -6.32 14.26
CA SER A 121 8.12 -7.41 14.19
C SER A 121 8.71 -7.65 12.79
N PHE A 122 8.33 -6.84 11.79
CA PHE A 122 8.73 -7.03 10.39
C PHE A 122 9.92 -6.15 10.02
N ASP A 123 10.97 -6.75 9.46
CA ASP A 123 12.03 -6.02 8.78
C ASP A 123 11.55 -5.67 7.37
N THR A 124 11.50 -4.38 7.07
CA THR A 124 10.98 -3.83 5.81
C THR A 124 12.06 -3.03 5.09
N ASP A 125 11.89 -2.92 3.77
CA ASP A 125 12.69 -2.03 2.93
C ASP A 125 11.71 -1.13 2.16
N VAL A 126 11.72 0.16 2.47
CA VAL A 126 10.81 1.16 1.91
C VAL A 126 11.47 1.82 0.72
N ILE A 127 10.78 1.82 -0.41
CA ILE A 127 11.25 2.39 -1.68
C ILE A 127 10.25 3.47 -2.08
N VAL A 128 10.68 4.72 -2.07
CA VAL A 128 9.83 5.86 -2.43
C VAL A 128 9.93 6.12 -3.92
N VAL A 129 8.77 6.05 -4.61
CA VAL A 129 8.62 6.24 -6.07
C VAL A 129 7.49 7.23 -6.31
N PRO A 130 7.75 8.53 -6.27
CA PRO A 130 6.75 9.55 -6.56
C PRO A 130 6.35 9.56 -8.03
N GLY A 131 5.15 10.09 -8.31
CA GLY A 131 4.68 10.31 -9.67
C GLY A 131 3.29 9.75 -9.96
N HIS A 132 2.82 8.74 -9.23
CA HIS A 132 1.39 8.45 -9.10
C HIS A 132 0.75 9.40 -8.06
N SER A 133 1.44 9.58 -6.96
CA SER A 133 1.16 10.51 -5.87
C SER A 133 2.47 11.15 -5.37
N PRO A 134 2.42 12.17 -4.48
CA PRO A 134 3.62 12.93 -4.07
C PRO A 134 4.71 12.08 -3.41
N GLY A 135 4.32 11.11 -2.58
CA GLY A 135 5.22 10.25 -1.79
C GLY A 135 4.93 8.76 -1.95
N GLY A 136 4.38 8.36 -3.12
CA GLY A 136 4.04 6.98 -3.39
C GLY A 136 5.14 6.03 -2.99
N SER A 137 4.83 5.04 -2.14
CA SER A 137 5.80 4.17 -1.50
C SER A 137 5.53 2.71 -1.78
N ALA A 138 6.58 1.96 -2.07
CA ALA A 138 6.56 0.51 -2.10
C ALA A 138 7.28 -0.04 -0.87
N VAL A 139 6.71 -1.06 -0.24
CA VAL A 139 7.29 -1.69 0.96
C VAL A 139 7.60 -3.14 0.66
N LYS A 140 8.88 -3.49 0.73
CA LYS A 140 9.34 -4.86 0.52
C LYS A 140 9.46 -5.59 1.86
N ILE A 141 8.84 -6.77 1.95
CA ILE A 141 8.96 -7.72 3.06
C ILE A 141 9.30 -9.08 2.46
N ASP A 142 10.46 -9.61 2.77
CA ASP A 142 10.99 -10.85 2.17
C ASP A 142 11.00 -10.76 0.63
N LYS A 143 10.29 -11.63 -0.05
CA LYS A 143 10.14 -11.66 -1.52
C LYS A 143 8.93 -10.87 -2.04
N TYR A 144 8.14 -10.25 -1.18
CA TYR A 144 6.93 -9.51 -1.56
C TYR A 144 7.19 -8.02 -1.57
N LEU A 145 6.68 -7.33 -2.59
CA LEU A 145 6.70 -5.88 -2.74
C LEU A 145 5.26 -5.36 -2.79
N PHE A 146 4.83 -4.66 -1.76
CA PHE A 146 3.53 -3.97 -1.68
C PHE A 146 3.72 -2.58 -2.23
N CYS A 147 3.29 -2.34 -3.46
CA CYS A 147 3.65 -1.11 -4.19
C CYS A 147 2.46 -0.20 -4.49
N GLY A 148 1.26 -0.48 -3.95
CA GLY A 148 0.08 0.31 -4.28
C GLY A 148 -0.06 0.51 -5.78
N ASP A 149 -0.22 1.74 -6.18
CA ASP A 149 -0.46 2.13 -7.57
C ASP A 149 0.78 2.60 -8.31
N ILE A 150 1.96 2.11 -7.92
CA ILE A 150 3.21 2.37 -8.63
C ILE A 150 3.31 1.48 -9.88
N LEU A 151 3.19 0.15 -9.71
CA LEU A 151 3.40 -0.85 -10.77
C LEU A 151 2.27 -1.89 -10.75
N PHE A 152 1.68 -2.14 -11.91
CA PHE A 152 0.67 -3.18 -12.12
C PHE A 152 1.17 -4.29 -13.04
N ALA A 153 0.43 -5.39 -13.11
CA ALA A 153 0.67 -6.44 -14.09
C ALA A 153 0.42 -5.91 -15.51
N GLY A 154 1.49 -5.61 -16.24
CA GLY A 154 1.46 -5.08 -17.61
C GLY A 154 1.08 -3.60 -17.71
N SER A 155 1.13 -2.82 -16.62
CA SER A 155 0.82 -1.39 -16.62
C SER A 155 1.54 -0.66 -15.48
N VAL A 156 1.31 0.65 -15.39
CA VAL A 156 1.77 1.52 -14.30
C VAL A 156 0.61 2.38 -13.79
N GLY A 157 0.79 3.01 -12.63
CA GLY A 157 -0.17 3.94 -12.07
C GLY A 157 -0.44 5.14 -12.97
N ARG A 158 -1.66 5.71 -12.85
CA ARG A 158 -1.97 7.00 -13.47
C ARG A 158 -1.17 8.12 -12.81
N SER A 159 -0.95 9.21 -13.52
CA SER A 159 -0.13 10.33 -13.05
C SER A 159 -0.75 11.70 -13.33
N ASP A 160 -2.07 11.74 -13.46
CA ASP A 160 -2.85 12.93 -13.80
C ASP A 160 -3.68 13.48 -12.62
N LEU A 161 -3.45 12.94 -11.41
CA LEU A 161 -4.07 13.41 -10.17
C LEU A 161 -3.09 14.30 -9.37
N PHE A 162 -3.51 14.72 -8.18
CA PHE A 162 -2.70 15.56 -7.30
C PHE A 162 -1.29 14.98 -7.06
N GLY A 163 -0.25 15.77 -7.33
CA GLY A 163 1.15 15.35 -7.20
C GLY A 163 1.64 14.38 -8.27
N GLY A 164 0.81 14.11 -9.29
CA GLY A 164 1.16 13.20 -10.38
C GLY A 164 2.23 13.75 -11.33
N ASP A 165 3.15 12.87 -11.76
CA ASP A 165 4.21 13.12 -12.74
C ASP A 165 4.59 11.79 -13.40
N GLY A 166 4.11 11.58 -14.63
CA GLY A 166 4.29 10.32 -15.34
C GLY A 166 5.74 9.99 -15.65
N GLN A 167 6.56 10.99 -15.97
CA GLN A 167 7.97 10.76 -16.27
C GLN A 167 8.72 10.35 -15.00
N ARG A 168 8.48 11.04 -13.89
CA ARG A 168 9.06 10.72 -12.59
C ARG A 168 8.68 9.33 -12.11
N LEU A 169 7.42 8.92 -12.33
CA LEU A 169 6.95 7.58 -12.01
C LEU A 169 7.72 6.50 -12.79
N ILE A 170 7.81 6.66 -14.11
CA ILE A 170 8.50 5.71 -15.00
C ILE A 170 9.98 5.61 -14.65
N ASP A 171 10.66 6.73 -14.46
CA ASP A 171 12.07 6.75 -14.10
C ASP A 171 12.29 6.11 -12.73
N GLY A 172 11.47 6.43 -11.74
CA GLY A 172 11.55 5.82 -10.42
C GLY A 172 11.30 4.31 -10.42
N ILE A 173 10.36 3.82 -11.25
CA ILE A 173 10.14 2.37 -11.41
C ILE A 173 11.38 1.71 -12.02
N ARG A 174 11.96 2.28 -13.09
CA ARG A 174 13.17 1.74 -13.73
C ARG A 174 14.36 1.70 -12.78
N GLU A 175 14.59 2.79 -12.06
CA GLU A 175 15.78 2.94 -11.23
C GLU A 175 15.71 2.18 -9.90
N LYS A 176 14.49 2.07 -9.31
CA LYS A 176 14.34 1.56 -7.95
C LYS A 176 13.57 0.24 -7.86
N ILE A 177 12.62 -0.01 -8.75
CA ILE A 177 11.74 -1.19 -8.68
C ILE A 177 12.24 -2.33 -9.59
N LEU A 178 12.53 -2.03 -10.85
CA LEU A 178 12.94 -3.08 -11.81
C LEU A 178 14.35 -3.62 -11.55
N VAL A 179 15.12 -2.99 -10.67
CA VAL A 179 16.44 -3.49 -10.22
C VAL A 179 16.36 -4.53 -9.10
N LEU A 180 15.16 -4.75 -8.53
CA LEU A 180 14.93 -5.77 -7.53
C LEU A 180 15.08 -7.19 -8.13
N PRO A 181 15.30 -8.23 -7.29
CA PRO A 181 15.39 -9.60 -7.76
C PRO A 181 14.16 -9.99 -8.61
N GLN A 182 14.39 -10.67 -9.75
CA GLN A 182 13.33 -10.98 -10.71
C GLN A 182 12.20 -11.85 -10.15
N ASN A 183 12.47 -12.62 -9.10
CA ASN A 183 11.48 -13.43 -8.39
C ASN A 183 10.71 -12.65 -7.31
N THR A 184 10.96 -11.34 -7.16
CA THR A 184 10.16 -10.49 -6.26
C THR A 184 8.71 -10.46 -6.75
N VAL A 185 7.80 -10.83 -5.86
CA VAL A 185 6.35 -10.85 -6.13
C VAL A 185 5.80 -9.45 -5.90
N VAL A 186 5.23 -8.85 -6.94
CA VAL A 186 4.61 -7.53 -6.90
C VAL A 186 3.16 -7.67 -6.47
N CYS A 187 2.83 -7.01 -5.36
CA CYS A 187 1.50 -6.91 -4.76
C CYS A 187 0.98 -5.48 -5.00
N SER A 188 0.33 -5.29 -6.15
CA SER A 188 -0.19 -3.99 -6.59
C SER A 188 -1.50 -3.62 -5.90
N GLY A 189 -1.84 -2.32 -5.88
CA GLY A 189 -3.10 -1.80 -5.33
C GLY A 189 -4.34 -2.30 -6.05
N HIS A 190 -4.24 -2.62 -7.34
CA HIS A 190 -5.34 -3.17 -8.13
C HIS A 190 -4.91 -4.37 -8.97
N GLY A 191 -5.90 -5.19 -9.35
CA GLY A 191 -5.70 -6.30 -10.28
C GLY A 191 -4.96 -7.50 -9.72
N GLY A 192 -4.21 -8.17 -10.57
CA GLY A 192 -3.48 -9.40 -10.25
C GLY A 192 -2.08 -9.13 -9.72
N ARG A 193 -1.51 -10.13 -9.01
CA ARG A 193 -0.07 -10.14 -8.69
C ARG A 193 0.75 -10.40 -9.94
N THR A 194 1.98 -9.88 -9.94
CA THR A 194 2.98 -10.14 -10.97
C THR A 194 4.35 -10.36 -10.34
N THR A 195 5.43 -10.37 -11.14
CA THR A 195 6.81 -10.42 -10.65
C THR A 195 7.66 -9.40 -11.39
N ILE A 196 8.72 -8.93 -10.77
CA ILE A 196 9.68 -8.02 -11.41
C ILE A 196 10.20 -8.59 -12.73
N GLY A 197 10.54 -9.88 -12.76
CA GLY A 197 11.04 -10.52 -13.98
C GLY A 197 10.01 -10.58 -15.12
N ARG A 198 8.72 -10.65 -14.81
CA ARG A 198 7.65 -10.57 -15.80
C ARG A 198 7.49 -9.14 -16.33
N GLU A 199 7.47 -8.16 -15.44
CA GLU A 199 7.29 -6.76 -15.84
C GLU A 199 8.46 -6.24 -16.69
N ILE A 200 9.69 -6.65 -16.41
CA ILE A 200 10.86 -6.34 -17.27
C ILE A 200 10.67 -6.85 -18.71
N LYS A 201 9.98 -7.98 -18.90
CA LYS A 201 9.84 -8.62 -20.21
C LYS A 201 8.57 -8.22 -20.97
N GLU A 202 7.48 -7.99 -20.26
CA GLU A 202 6.15 -7.95 -20.86
C GLU A 202 5.44 -6.59 -20.66
N ASN A 203 5.92 -5.75 -19.74
CA ASN A 203 5.27 -4.47 -19.48
C ASN A 203 5.58 -3.46 -20.59
N PRO A 204 4.60 -2.91 -21.32
CA PRO A 204 4.82 -2.04 -22.48
C PRO A 204 5.41 -0.67 -22.14
N TYR A 205 5.56 -0.33 -20.87
CA TYR A 205 6.17 0.94 -20.40
C TYR A 205 7.68 0.86 -20.23
N PHE A 206 8.28 -0.35 -20.36
CA PHE A 206 9.73 -0.57 -20.07
C PHE A 206 10.53 -1.28 -21.19
#